data_3313f565c0050043090fdd41c9db813e
#
_entry.id   3313f565c0050043090fdd41c9db813e
#
_cell.length_a   1.000
_cell.length_b   1.000
_cell.length_c   1.000
_cell.angle_alpha   90.00
_cell.angle_beta   90.00
_cell.angle_gamma   90.00
#
_symmetry.space_group_name_H-M   'P 1'
#
loop_
_entity.id
_entity.type
_entity.pdbx_description
1 polymer ?
#
loop_
_entity_poly.entity_id
_entity_poly.type
_entity_poly.pdbx_seq_one_letter_code
_entity_poly.pdbx_strand_id
1 'polypeptide(L)'
;NPFFKIIGDSITAEAKTKGFVTRVISADKDVAKQSNQVKDFIVKKVDAIVLSPCDPKSIVPVIQEANAAGIPVFTVDIPCPDPAARVVTQIATDNYGGGKEAAVAMIEVLGATGGKVAILHLKQAQSCILRVKGFREIIDAHNAVGKPAIQIVAELDGGGARDIGYRAAEDALQANPDLKGFFAINDPSALGARAAVEKANKTAQISIIGFDGMQEGKIAIREGKIYADPIQFPDRMGIEIVRAFESWSK
;
A
#
# COMPACT_ATOMS: atom_id res chain seq x y z
N ASN A 1 4.75 11.23 -3.49
CA ASN A 1 4.83 9.80 -3.83
C ASN A 1 4.29 9.58 -5.24
N PRO A 2 5.05 8.94 -6.16
CA PRO A 2 4.65 8.71 -7.55
C PRO A 2 3.33 7.94 -7.69
N PHE A 3 3.04 6.99 -6.80
CA PHE A 3 1.81 6.21 -6.80
C PHE A 3 0.55 7.10 -6.75
N PHE A 4 0.47 8.00 -5.77
CA PHE A 4 -0.68 8.90 -5.65
C PHE A 4 -0.73 9.94 -6.77
N LYS A 5 0.42 10.30 -7.35
CA LYS A 5 0.46 11.16 -8.52
C LYS A 5 -0.22 10.49 -9.73
N ILE A 6 0.05 9.21 -9.96
CA ILE A 6 -0.60 8.45 -11.04
C ILE A 6 -2.12 8.42 -10.84
N ILE A 7 -2.60 8.17 -9.63
CA ILE A 7 -4.05 8.21 -9.31
C ILE A 7 -4.63 9.59 -9.68
N GLY A 8 -4.01 10.68 -9.19
CA GLY A 8 -4.48 12.04 -9.44
C GLY A 8 -4.46 12.45 -10.92
N ASP A 9 -3.40 12.08 -11.65
CA ASP A 9 -3.29 12.33 -13.08
C ASP A 9 -4.38 11.56 -13.85
N SER A 10 -4.65 10.30 -13.48
CA SER A 10 -5.67 9.46 -14.12
C SER A 10 -7.09 9.96 -13.82
N ILE A 11 -7.36 10.42 -12.58
CA ILE A 11 -8.61 11.12 -12.25
C ILE A 11 -8.79 12.32 -13.15
N THR A 12 -7.77 13.16 -13.28
CA THR A 12 -7.83 14.38 -14.09
C THR A 12 -8.08 14.08 -15.56
N ALA A 13 -7.39 13.08 -16.11
CA ALA A 13 -7.53 12.67 -17.49
C ALA A 13 -8.93 12.12 -17.78
N GLU A 14 -9.42 11.16 -16.98
CA GLU A 14 -10.74 10.56 -17.17
C GLU A 14 -11.86 11.56 -16.95
N ALA A 15 -11.79 12.40 -15.91
CA ALA A 15 -12.78 13.45 -15.63
C ALA A 15 -12.92 14.43 -16.80
N LYS A 16 -11.81 14.81 -17.43
CA LYS A 16 -11.82 15.67 -18.61
C LYS A 16 -12.59 15.05 -19.78
N THR A 17 -12.49 13.73 -19.99
CA THR A 17 -13.25 13.04 -21.04
C THR A 17 -14.77 13.07 -20.82
N LYS A 18 -15.17 13.25 -19.55
CA LYS A 18 -16.57 13.34 -19.11
C LYS A 18 -17.08 14.77 -18.96
N GLY A 19 -16.23 15.76 -19.25
CA GLY A 19 -16.59 17.18 -19.11
C GLY A 19 -16.52 17.70 -17.66
N PHE A 20 -15.96 16.94 -16.73
CA PHE A 20 -15.77 17.37 -15.34
C PHE A 20 -14.49 18.19 -15.17
N VAL A 21 -14.54 19.15 -14.25
CA VAL A 21 -13.38 19.93 -13.82
C VAL A 21 -12.87 19.37 -12.52
N THR A 22 -11.58 19.08 -12.45
CA THR A 22 -10.95 18.51 -11.26
C THR A 22 -9.90 19.44 -10.66
N ARG A 23 -9.75 19.35 -9.34
CA ARG A 23 -8.66 19.97 -8.60
C ARG A 23 -8.00 18.91 -7.73
N VAL A 24 -6.79 18.52 -8.08
CA VAL A 24 -5.99 17.54 -7.32
C VAL A 24 -4.97 18.29 -6.46
N ILE A 25 -4.93 17.98 -5.15
CA ILE A 25 -4.00 18.59 -4.19
C ILE A 25 -3.43 17.51 -3.28
N SER A 26 -2.17 17.67 -2.87
CA SER A 26 -1.51 16.79 -1.91
C SER A 26 -1.56 17.35 -0.51
N ALA A 27 -1.86 16.49 0.46
CA ALA A 27 -1.72 16.82 1.87
C ALA A 27 -0.31 16.51 2.43
N ASP A 28 0.57 15.88 1.64
CA ASP A 28 1.93 15.51 2.02
C ASP A 28 2.03 14.67 3.29
N LYS A 29 1.04 13.77 3.49
CA LYS A 29 0.86 12.94 4.70
C LYS A 29 0.50 13.72 5.97
N ASP A 30 0.16 14.99 5.86
CA ASP A 30 -0.28 15.83 6.98
C ASP A 30 -1.80 15.76 7.13
N VAL A 31 -2.26 15.16 8.24
CA VAL A 31 -3.67 14.96 8.56
C VAL A 31 -4.41 16.29 8.74
N ALA A 32 -3.79 17.26 9.42
CA ALA A 32 -4.41 18.58 9.65
C ALA A 32 -4.54 19.36 8.34
N LYS A 33 -3.51 19.32 7.50
CA LYS A 33 -3.53 19.92 6.17
C LYS A 33 -4.62 19.28 5.31
N GLN A 34 -4.78 17.94 5.33
CA GLN A 34 -5.84 17.26 4.59
C GLN A 34 -7.23 17.70 5.04
N SER A 35 -7.47 17.75 6.36
CA SER A 35 -8.74 18.21 6.90
C SER A 35 -9.07 19.64 6.46
N ASN A 36 -8.11 20.56 6.49
CA ASN A 36 -8.30 21.92 6.03
C ASN A 36 -8.59 22.00 4.53
N GLN A 37 -7.93 21.17 3.71
CA GLN A 37 -8.19 21.10 2.27
C GLN A 37 -9.62 20.61 1.97
N VAL A 38 -10.13 19.65 2.74
CA VAL A 38 -11.53 19.19 2.61
C VAL A 38 -12.50 20.31 3.00
N LYS A 39 -12.23 21.03 4.09
CA LYS A 39 -13.04 22.22 4.49
C LYS A 39 -13.06 23.29 3.40
N ASP A 40 -11.93 23.53 2.76
CA ASP A 40 -11.86 24.45 1.61
C ASP A 40 -12.74 24.00 0.44
N PHE A 41 -12.81 22.69 0.17
CA PHE A 41 -13.71 22.15 -0.85
C PHE A 41 -15.17 22.29 -0.45
N ILE A 42 -15.50 22.08 0.82
CA ILE A 42 -16.88 22.31 1.33
C ILE A 42 -17.29 23.77 1.13
N VAL A 43 -16.42 24.71 1.52
CA VAL A 43 -16.68 26.15 1.33
C VAL A 43 -16.88 26.52 -0.15
N LYS A 44 -16.12 25.88 -1.05
CA LYS A 44 -16.23 26.07 -2.50
C LYS A 44 -17.43 25.36 -3.13
N LYS A 45 -18.19 24.59 -2.36
CA LYS A 45 -19.36 23.84 -2.79
C LYS A 45 -19.08 22.96 -4.02
N VAL A 46 -17.99 22.19 -3.95
CA VAL A 46 -17.68 21.22 -5.02
C VAL A 46 -18.75 20.13 -5.12
N ASP A 47 -18.95 19.57 -6.31
CA ASP A 47 -19.98 18.56 -6.57
C ASP A 47 -19.65 17.20 -5.93
N ALA A 48 -18.37 16.89 -5.72
CA ALA A 48 -17.91 15.67 -5.04
C ALA A 48 -16.49 15.84 -4.51
N ILE A 49 -16.14 15.02 -3.50
CA ILE A 49 -14.79 14.94 -2.95
C ILE A 49 -14.29 13.51 -3.08
N VAL A 50 -13.11 13.34 -3.69
CA VAL A 50 -12.37 12.07 -3.73
C VAL A 50 -11.20 12.18 -2.77
N LEU A 51 -11.10 11.24 -1.82
CA LEU A 51 -10.07 11.21 -0.78
C LEU A 51 -9.22 9.94 -0.85
N SER A 52 -7.93 10.10 -0.62
CA SER A 52 -7.07 9.05 -0.11
C SER A 52 -6.65 9.47 1.29
N PRO A 53 -7.30 8.99 2.37
CA PRO A 53 -7.07 9.45 3.73
C PRO A 53 -5.62 9.34 4.18
N CYS A 54 -5.04 10.40 4.73
CA CYS A 54 -3.74 10.35 5.41
C CYS A 54 -3.80 9.46 6.66
N ASP A 55 -4.94 9.51 7.37
CA ASP A 55 -5.27 8.62 8.47
C ASP A 55 -6.77 8.29 8.45
N PRO A 56 -7.14 6.99 8.38
CA PRO A 56 -8.55 6.57 8.24
C PRO A 56 -9.47 6.96 9.40
N LYS A 57 -8.94 7.19 10.60
CA LYS A 57 -9.73 7.56 11.77
C LYS A 57 -9.87 9.08 11.89
N SER A 58 -8.75 9.79 11.75
CA SER A 58 -8.72 11.25 11.90
C SER A 58 -9.45 11.99 10.80
N ILE A 59 -9.72 11.35 9.65
CA ILE A 59 -10.45 11.97 8.54
C ILE A 59 -11.98 11.94 8.74
N VAL A 60 -12.50 11.10 9.64
CA VAL A 60 -13.94 10.90 9.87
C VAL A 60 -14.69 12.20 10.14
N PRO A 61 -14.27 13.09 11.07
CA PRO A 61 -15.01 14.32 11.35
C PRO A 61 -15.19 15.21 10.11
N VAL A 62 -14.18 15.36 9.28
CA VAL A 62 -14.28 16.23 8.10
C VAL A 62 -15.08 15.58 6.97
N ILE A 63 -15.12 14.24 6.88
CA ILE A 63 -16.06 13.55 5.98
C ILE A 63 -17.50 13.82 6.45
N GLN A 64 -17.78 13.77 7.75
CA GLN A 64 -19.10 14.10 8.30
C GLN A 64 -19.49 15.56 7.98
N GLU A 65 -18.56 16.51 8.08
CA GLU A 65 -18.80 17.91 7.68
C GLU A 65 -19.18 17.99 6.17
N ALA A 66 -18.49 17.27 5.29
CA ALA A 66 -18.82 17.20 3.87
C ALA A 66 -20.21 16.58 3.64
N ASN A 67 -20.51 15.47 4.34
CA ASN A 67 -21.80 14.80 4.26
C ASN A 67 -22.95 15.72 4.74
N ALA A 68 -22.73 16.49 5.81
CA ALA A 68 -23.70 17.45 6.32
C ALA A 68 -23.95 18.60 5.34
N ALA A 69 -22.94 18.97 4.56
CA ALA A 69 -23.05 19.94 3.47
C ALA A 69 -23.66 19.38 2.17
N GLY A 70 -24.07 18.11 2.17
CA GLY A 70 -24.65 17.43 1.01
C GLY A 70 -23.63 17.02 -0.06
N ILE A 71 -22.34 17.08 0.23
CA ILE A 71 -21.28 16.75 -0.72
C ILE A 71 -20.94 15.26 -0.60
N PRO A 72 -21.08 14.45 -1.66
CA PRO A 72 -20.71 13.05 -1.68
C PRO A 72 -19.19 12.89 -1.57
N VAL A 73 -18.79 11.91 -0.78
CA VAL A 73 -17.37 11.56 -0.58
C VAL A 73 -17.11 10.17 -1.12
N PHE A 74 -16.04 10.04 -1.87
CA PHE A 74 -15.51 8.79 -2.41
C PHE A 74 -14.10 8.57 -1.85
N THR A 75 -13.68 7.32 -1.65
CA THR A 75 -12.30 7.03 -1.26
C THR A 75 -11.58 6.22 -2.33
N VAL A 76 -10.29 6.50 -2.49
CA VAL A 76 -9.41 5.81 -3.43
C VAL A 76 -8.14 5.37 -2.71
N ASP A 77 -7.71 4.14 -2.94
CA ASP A 77 -6.55 3.47 -2.36
C ASP A 77 -6.67 3.22 -0.85
N ILE A 78 -6.73 4.26 -0.04
CA ILE A 78 -6.86 4.12 1.42
C ILE A 78 -8.32 4.27 1.83
N PRO A 79 -8.92 3.27 2.50
CA PRO A 79 -10.31 3.32 2.93
C PRO A 79 -10.54 4.21 4.14
N CYS A 80 -11.80 4.63 4.32
CA CYS A 80 -12.33 5.08 5.58
C CYS A 80 -13.44 4.11 6.02
N PRO A 81 -13.13 3.08 6.82
CA PRO A 81 -14.07 2.02 7.17
C PRO A 81 -15.06 2.41 8.28
N ASP A 82 -14.92 3.58 8.88
CA ASP A 82 -15.81 4.02 9.96
C ASP A 82 -17.21 4.30 9.43
N PRO A 83 -18.25 3.63 9.97
CA PRO A 83 -19.63 3.79 9.50
C PRO A 83 -20.20 5.20 9.76
N ALA A 84 -19.60 5.98 10.66
CA ALA A 84 -20.00 7.36 10.90
C ALA A 84 -19.63 8.30 9.74
N ALA A 85 -18.67 7.92 8.90
CA ALA A 85 -18.30 8.63 7.68
C ALA A 85 -19.02 7.99 6.49
N ARG A 86 -20.00 8.65 5.90
CA ARG A 86 -20.68 8.13 4.70
C ARG A 86 -19.79 8.31 3.48
N VAL A 87 -19.24 7.21 3.01
CA VAL A 87 -18.49 7.10 1.76
C VAL A 87 -19.39 6.44 0.73
N VAL A 88 -19.57 7.08 -0.44
CA VAL A 88 -20.44 6.58 -1.51
C VAL A 88 -19.89 5.27 -2.08
N THR A 89 -18.61 5.27 -2.38
CA THR A 89 -17.90 4.06 -2.82
C THR A 89 -16.41 4.20 -2.57
N GLN A 90 -15.74 3.06 -2.58
CA GLN A 90 -14.32 2.95 -2.40
C GLN A 90 -13.72 2.12 -3.54
N ILE A 91 -12.65 2.63 -4.14
CA ILE A 91 -11.85 1.91 -5.13
C ILE A 91 -10.46 1.69 -4.55
N ALA A 92 -10.08 0.45 -4.37
CA ALA A 92 -8.78 0.07 -3.81
C ALA A 92 -8.30 -1.27 -4.37
N THR A 93 -7.04 -1.58 -4.15
CA THR A 93 -6.49 -2.92 -4.39
C THR A 93 -7.05 -3.92 -3.37
N ASP A 94 -7.23 -5.18 -3.78
CA ASP A 94 -7.38 -6.28 -2.83
C ASP A 94 -6.04 -6.53 -2.11
N ASN A 95 -5.78 -5.70 -1.11
CA ASN A 95 -4.53 -5.74 -0.34
C ASN A 95 -4.37 -7.04 0.46
N TYR A 96 -5.49 -7.65 0.87
CA TYR A 96 -5.47 -8.92 1.59
C TYR A 96 -5.12 -10.08 0.66
N GLY A 97 -5.77 -10.16 -0.51
CA GLY A 97 -5.42 -11.12 -1.55
C GLY A 97 -3.98 -10.96 -2.04
N GLY A 98 -3.54 -9.72 -2.31
CA GLY A 98 -2.16 -9.45 -2.68
C GLY A 98 -1.13 -9.86 -1.62
N GLY A 99 -1.47 -9.73 -0.32
CA GLY A 99 -0.66 -10.26 0.77
C GLY A 99 -0.54 -11.79 0.74
N LYS A 100 -1.62 -12.50 0.37
CA LYS A 100 -1.58 -13.95 0.17
C LYS A 100 -0.66 -14.34 -1.00
N GLU A 101 -0.75 -13.63 -2.12
CA GLU A 101 0.14 -13.85 -3.26
C GLU A 101 1.62 -13.62 -2.90
N ALA A 102 1.92 -12.60 -2.10
CA ALA A 102 3.26 -12.36 -1.58
C ALA A 102 3.77 -13.55 -0.74
N ALA A 103 2.90 -14.16 0.08
CA ALA A 103 3.26 -15.33 0.87
C ALA A 103 3.48 -16.59 0.00
N VAL A 104 2.66 -16.78 -1.03
CA VAL A 104 2.84 -17.87 -2.02
C VAL A 104 4.22 -17.73 -2.69
N ALA A 105 4.59 -16.53 -3.13
CA ALA A 105 5.90 -16.27 -3.70
C ALA A 105 7.06 -16.51 -2.70
N MET A 106 6.86 -16.16 -1.41
CA MET A 106 7.86 -16.45 -0.37
C MET A 106 8.02 -17.95 -0.15
N ILE A 107 6.93 -18.71 -0.13
CA ILE A 107 6.95 -20.19 -0.01
C ILE A 107 7.66 -20.79 -1.22
N GLU A 108 7.37 -20.31 -2.42
CA GLU A 108 7.99 -20.78 -3.64
C GLU A 108 9.51 -20.57 -3.62
N VAL A 109 9.97 -19.36 -3.30
CA VAL A 109 11.40 -19.03 -3.34
C VAL A 109 12.20 -19.72 -2.24
N LEU A 110 11.62 -19.97 -1.07
CA LEU A 110 12.27 -20.70 0.02
C LEU A 110 12.21 -22.21 -0.16
N GLY A 111 11.27 -22.70 -0.96
CA GLY A 111 11.17 -24.10 -1.39
C GLY A 111 11.19 -25.11 -0.26
N ALA A 112 11.96 -26.20 -0.46
CA ALA A 112 12.07 -27.31 0.49
C ALA A 112 12.91 -27.00 1.75
N THR A 113 13.50 -25.82 1.88
CA THR A 113 14.35 -25.48 3.02
C THR A 113 13.60 -24.68 4.08
N GLY A 114 12.56 -23.94 3.71
CA GLY A 114 11.90 -22.99 4.59
C GLY A 114 12.88 -21.91 5.08
N GLY A 115 12.67 -21.39 6.28
CA GLY A 115 13.62 -20.50 6.92
C GLY A 115 12.99 -19.30 7.62
N LYS A 116 13.86 -18.42 8.11
CA LYS A 116 13.46 -17.21 8.84
C LYS A 116 13.19 -16.06 7.87
N VAL A 117 12.08 -15.35 8.08
CA VAL A 117 11.71 -14.18 7.31
C VAL A 117 11.41 -12.98 8.22
N ALA A 118 11.66 -11.78 7.74
CA ALA A 118 11.29 -10.54 8.40
C ALA A 118 10.26 -9.78 7.56
N ILE A 119 9.35 -9.06 8.23
CA ILE A 119 8.36 -8.19 7.61
C ILE A 119 8.78 -6.73 7.84
N LEU A 120 8.85 -5.95 6.76
CA LEU A 120 8.97 -4.50 6.82
C LEU A 120 7.59 -3.90 6.66
N HIS A 121 6.97 -3.50 7.77
CA HIS A 121 5.57 -3.09 7.87
C HIS A 121 5.41 -1.58 7.86
N LEU A 122 4.16 -1.12 7.70
CA LEU A 122 3.68 0.23 7.96
C LEU A 122 2.33 0.13 8.68
N LYS A 123 2.36 0.05 10.01
CA LYS A 123 1.20 -0.27 10.86
C LYS A 123 0.11 0.80 10.87
N GLN A 124 0.42 2.02 10.41
CA GLN A 124 -0.54 3.12 10.33
C GLN A 124 -1.46 3.03 9.11
N ALA A 125 -1.05 2.31 8.05
CA ALA A 125 -1.79 2.20 6.81
C ALA A 125 -2.64 0.92 6.78
N GLN A 126 -3.96 1.07 6.65
CA GLN A 126 -4.90 -0.06 6.60
C GLN A 126 -4.58 -1.03 5.46
N SER A 127 -4.18 -0.54 4.28
CA SER A 127 -3.74 -1.36 3.16
C SER A 127 -2.57 -2.28 3.55
N CYS A 128 -1.57 -1.74 4.24
CA CYS A 128 -0.40 -2.49 4.68
C CYS A 128 -0.73 -3.52 5.77
N ILE A 129 -1.65 -3.19 6.69
CA ILE A 129 -2.17 -4.14 7.69
C ILE A 129 -2.82 -5.33 7.00
N LEU A 130 -3.63 -5.09 5.94
CA LEU A 130 -4.28 -6.15 5.16
C LEU A 130 -3.26 -7.02 4.41
N ARG A 131 -2.22 -6.42 3.81
CA ARG A 131 -1.12 -7.16 3.15
C ARG A 131 -0.44 -8.12 4.13
N VAL A 132 -0.05 -7.63 5.30
CA VAL A 132 0.60 -8.44 6.33
C VAL A 132 -0.35 -9.53 6.87
N LYS A 133 -1.64 -9.22 7.05
CA LYS A 133 -2.65 -10.21 7.47
C LYS A 133 -2.76 -11.35 6.47
N GLY A 134 -2.90 -11.04 5.18
CA GLY A 134 -2.95 -12.04 4.11
C GLY A 134 -1.68 -12.88 4.03
N PHE A 135 -0.52 -12.24 4.15
CA PHE A 135 0.77 -12.92 4.18
C PHE A 135 0.87 -13.93 5.31
N ARG A 136 0.55 -13.51 6.55
CA ARG A 136 0.60 -14.38 7.73
C ARG A 136 -0.33 -15.59 7.59
N GLU A 137 -1.56 -15.38 7.14
CA GLU A 137 -2.53 -16.47 6.98
C GLU A 137 -2.00 -17.62 6.10
N ILE A 138 -1.37 -17.30 4.98
CA ILE A 138 -0.82 -18.32 4.06
C ILE A 138 0.43 -18.96 4.66
N ILE A 139 1.30 -18.20 5.33
CA ILE A 139 2.46 -18.75 6.02
C ILE A 139 2.03 -19.72 7.15
N ASP A 140 1.04 -19.33 7.95
CA ASP A 140 0.51 -20.15 9.04
C ASP A 140 -0.12 -21.44 8.49
N ALA A 141 -0.91 -21.34 7.42
CA ALA A 141 -1.49 -22.50 6.74
C ALA A 141 -0.42 -23.45 6.17
N HIS A 142 0.65 -22.90 5.56
CA HIS A 142 1.80 -23.68 5.08
C HIS A 142 2.48 -24.43 6.22
N ASN A 143 2.72 -23.78 7.33
CA ASN A 143 3.38 -24.40 8.50
C ASN A 143 2.52 -25.49 9.14
N ALA A 144 1.20 -25.37 9.12
CA ALA A 144 0.27 -26.33 9.72
C ALA A 144 0.26 -27.70 9.04
N VAL A 145 0.68 -27.80 7.77
CA VAL A 145 0.67 -29.07 7.02
C VAL A 145 2.01 -29.82 7.06
N GLY A 146 2.91 -29.48 8.01
CA GLY A 146 4.15 -30.19 8.26
C GLY A 146 5.23 -30.05 7.18
N LYS A 147 5.14 -29.00 6.36
CA LYS A 147 6.20 -28.62 5.40
C LYS A 147 7.34 -27.88 6.13
N PRO A 148 8.50 -27.70 5.48
CA PRO A 148 9.59 -26.92 6.08
C PRO A 148 9.09 -25.55 6.54
N ALA A 149 9.22 -25.25 7.84
CA ALA A 149 8.60 -24.10 8.46
C ALA A 149 9.22 -22.78 7.96
N ILE A 150 8.36 -21.82 7.71
CA ILE A 150 8.72 -20.43 7.47
C ILE A 150 8.40 -19.63 8.74
N GLN A 151 9.43 -19.13 9.41
CA GLN A 151 9.29 -18.44 10.69
C GLN A 151 9.37 -16.94 10.51
N ILE A 152 8.30 -16.22 10.82
CA ILE A 152 8.32 -14.75 10.86
C ILE A 152 8.99 -14.34 12.19
N VAL A 153 10.28 -14.01 12.12
CA VAL A 153 11.13 -13.73 13.30
C VAL A 153 11.17 -12.25 13.67
N ALA A 154 10.80 -11.37 12.75
CA ALA A 154 10.76 -9.93 12.99
C ALA A 154 9.65 -9.26 12.20
N GLU A 155 9.06 -8.20 12.77
CA GLU A 155 8.13 -7.29 12.14
C GLU A 155 8.51 -5.87 12.54
N LEU A 156 9.18 -5.18 11.64
CA LEU A 156 9.80 -3.88 11.86
C LEU A 156 9.05 -2.79 11.08
N ASP A 157 9.09 -1.57 11.57
CA ASP A 157 8.55 -0.43 10.82
C ASP A 157 9.48 -0.09 9.64
N GLY A 158 9.02 -0.40 8.44
CA GLY A 158 9.68 -0.03 7.18
C GLY A 158 9.32 1.37 6.71
N GLY A 159 8.40 2.07 7.40
CA GLY A 159 7.98 3.45 7.14
C GLY A 159 7.38 3.70 5.76
N GLY A 160 7.25 2.67 4.94
CA GLY A 160 6.85 2.81 3.54
C GLY A 160 7.82 3.65 2.71
N ALA A 161 9.08 3.79 3.15
CA ALA A 161 10.12 4.62 2.55
C ALA A 161 11.44 3.87 2.44
N ARG A 162 12.26 4.23 1.43
CA ARG A 162 13.49 3.50 1.10
C ARG A 162 14.53 3.56 2.23
N ASP A 163 14.74 4.73 2.79
CA ASP A 163 15.74 4.95 3.85
C ASP A 163 15.35 4.30 5.18
N ILE A 164 14.05 4.28 5.50
CA ILE A 164 13.55 3.61 6.71
C ILE A 164 13.58 2.09 6.52
N GLY A 165 13.11 1.60 5.36
CA GLY A 165 13.18 0.19 5.00
C GLY A 165 14.62 -0.35 5.01
N TYR A 166 15.59 0.46 4.55
CA TYR A 166 17.01 0.10 4.62
C TYR A 166 17.47 -0.11 6.07
N ARG A 167 17.20 0.85 6.98
CA ARG A 167 17.59 0.75 8.39
C ARG A 167 16.92 -0.44 9.08
N ALA A 168 15.63 -0.60 8.89
CA ALA A 168 14.87 -1.72 9.44
C ALA A 168 15.41 -3.07 8.94
N ALA A 169 15.83 -3.15 7.68
CA ALA A 169 16.45 -4.36 7.15
C ALA A 169 17.85 -4.61 7.73
N GLU A 170 18.67 -3.57 7.93
CA GLU A 170 19.97 -3.73 8.65
C GLU A 170 19.77 -4.29 10.07
N ASP A 171 18.80 -3.74 10.81
CA ASP A 171 18.47 -4.23 12.17
C ASP A 171 18.02 -5.69 12.15
N ALA A 172 17.15 -6.07 11.20
CA ALA A 172 16.70 -7.45 11.05
C ALA A 172 17.85 -8.41 10.72
N LEU A 173 18.76 -8.01 9.82
CA LEU A 173 19.93 -8.81 9.43
C LEU A 173 20.92 -9.00 10.58
N GLN A 174 21.10 -7.96 11.40
CA GLN A 174 21.97 -8.01 12.57
C GLN A 174 21.39 -8.93 13.65
N ALA A 175 20.09 -8.82 13.91
CA ALA A 175 19.42 -9.65 14.92
C ALA A 175 19.24 -11.12 14.48
N ASN A 176 19.18 -11.38 13.17
CA ASN A 176 18.94 -12.70 12.59
C ASN A 176 19.93 -13.00 11.46
N PRO A 177 21.17 -13.43 11.80
CA PRO A 177 22.20 -13.67 10.78
C PRO A 177 21.86 -14.78 9.76
N ASP A 178 20.94 -15.66 10.09
CA ASP A 178 20.42 -16.78 9.28
C ASP A 178 19.10 -16.46 8.55
N LEU A 179 18.72 -15.18 8.48
CA LEU A 179 17.53 -14.72 7.73
C LEU A 179 17.59 -15.18 6.27
N LYS A 180 16.45 -15.59 5.73
CA LYS A 180 16.30 -16.09 4.35
C LYS A 180 15.41 -15.21 3.48
N GLY A 181 14.55 -14.38 4.06
CA GLY A 181 13.66 -13.54 3.28
C GLY A 181 13.17 -12.29 3.97
N PHE A 182 12.78 -11.32 3.14
CA PHE A 182 12.03 -10.15 3.54
C PHE A 182 10.70 -10.10 2.79
N PHE A 183 9.60 -9.86 3.51
CA PHE A 183 8.40 -9.32 2.93
C PHE A 183 8.32 -7.82 3.25
N ALA A 184 8.43 -6.99 2.24
CA ALA A 184 8.29 -5.54 2.37
C ALA A 184 6.95 -5.11 1.78
N ILE A 185 6.19 -4.33 2.54
CA ILE A 185 4.79 -3.98 2.21
C ILE A 185 4.66 -3.06 0.99
N ASN A 186 5.75 -2.54 0.47
CA ASN A 186 5.77 -1.71 -0.73
C ASN A 186 7.17 -1.68 -1.39
N ASP A 187 7.22 -1.21 -2.63
CA ASP A 187 8.46 -1.09 -3.43
C ASP A 187 9.55 -0.25 -2.74
N PRO A 188 9.28 0.95 -2.19
CA PRO A 188 10.34 1.72 -1.54
C PRO A 188 11.01 0.95 -0.40
N SER A 189 10.23 0.27 0.45
CA SER A 189 10.80 -0.54 1.55
C SER A 189 11.55 -1.76 1.03
N ALA A 190 11.06 -2.42 -0.04
CA ALA A 190 11.73 -3.56 -0.66
C ALA A 190 13.09 -3.17 -1.27
N LEU A 191 13.14 -2.04 -1.95
CA LEU A 191 14.38 -1.50 -2.51
C LEU A 191 15.37 -1.05 -1.40
N GLY A 192 14.85 -0.56 -0.28
CA GLY A 192 15.63 -0.31 0.93
C GLY A 192 16.23 -1.59 1.51
N ALA A 193 15.40 -2.63 1.67
CA ALA A 193 15.86 -3.95 2.13
C ALA A 193 16.93 -4.53 1.18
N ARG A 194 16.74 -4.39 -0.14
CA ARG A 194 17.73 -4.83 -1.12
C ARG A 194 19.08 -4.17 -0.91
N ALA A 195 19.13 -2.87 -0.71
CA ALA A 195 20.36 -2.14 -0.46
C ALA A 195 21.08 -2.61 0.83
N ALA A 196 20.33 -2.93 1.90
CA ALA A 196 20.88 -3.48 3.13
C ALA A 196 21.46 -4.90 2.92
N VAL A 197 20.75 -5.74 2.15
CA VAL A 197 21.20 -7.10 1.80
C VAL A 197 22.47 -7.06 0.94
N GLU A 198 22.56 -6.12 0.01
CA GLU A 198 23.77 -5.90 -0.81
C GLU A 198 24.96 -5.48 0.03
N LYS A 199 24.78 -4.51 0.94
CA LYS A 199 25.82 -4.07 1.88
C LYS A 199 26.31 -5.20 2.80
N ALA A 200 25.41 -6.09 3.19
CA ALA A 200 25.74 -7.26 4.01
C ALA A 200 26.36 -8.42 3.21
N ASN A 201 26.51 -8.30 1.88
CA ASN A 201 26.98 -9.35 0.98
C ASN A 201 26.15 -10.66 1.06
N LYS A 202 24.82 -10.53 1.27
CA LYS A 202 23.90 -11.67 1.45
C LYS A 202 22.92 -11.86 0.27
N THR A 203 23.19 -11.27 -0.88
CA THR A 203 22.28 -11.29 -2.04
C THR A 203 21.93 -12.68 -2.57
N ALA A 204 22.85 -13.64 -2.43
CA ALA A 204 22.61 -15.03 -2.83
C ALA A 204 21.85 -15.85 -1.77
N GLN A 205 21.63 -15.30 -0.57
CA GLN A 205 21.07 -16.02 0.58
C GLN A 205 19.68 -15.53 0.96
N ILE A 206 19.32 -14.31 0.58
CA ILE A 206 18.11 -13.63 1.03
C ILE A 206 17.27 -13.20 -0.15
N SER A 207 16.04 -13.68 -0.17
CA SER A 207 15.02 -13.31 -1.14
C SER A 207 14.16 -12.18 -0.61
N ILE A 208 13.70 -11.31 -1.52
CA ILE A 208 12.86 -10.17 -1.18
C ILE A 208 11.57 -10.25 -1.98
N ILE A 209 10.43 -10.17 -1.28
CA ILE A 209 9.11 -9.98 -1.86
C ILE A 209 8.70 -8.55 -1.57
N GLY A 210 8.38 -7.78 -2.62
CA GLY A 210 7.88 -6.42 -2.54
C GLY A 210 6.37 -6.35 -2.62
N PHE A 211 5.88 -5.17 -2.95
CA PHE A 211 4.47 -4.90 -3.27
C PHE A 211 4.39 -3.53 -3.97
N ASP A 212 3.45 -3.32 -4.85
CA ASP A 212 3.00 -2.18 -5.62
C ASP A 212 3.17 -2.36 -7.13
N GLY A 213 4.27 -2.95 -7.59
CA GLY A 213 4.59 -3.11 -9.01
C GLY A 213 4.86 -1.77 -9.70
N MET A 214 5.46 -0.82 -9.00
CA MET A 214 5.91 0.43 -9.59
C MET A 214 7.09 0.18 -10.54
N GLN A 215 7.43 1.17 -11.35
CA GLN A 215 8.46 1.01 -12.37
C GLN A 215 9.82 0.55 -11.79
N GLU A 216 10.23 1.09 -10.63
CA GLU A 216 11.48 0.69 -9.97
C GLU A 216 11.41 -0.75 -9.45
N GLY A 217 10.25 -1.20 -8.90
CA GLY A 217 10.01 -2.58 -8.49
C GLY A 217 10.09 -3.54 -9.67
N LYS A 218 9.43 -3.22 -10.78
CA LYS A 218 9.48 -4.01 -12.03
C LYS A 218 10.91 -4.12 -12.60
N ILE A 219 11.68 -3.05 -12.52
CA ILE A 219 13.10 -3.07 -12.90
C ILE A 219 13.88 -4.00 -11.97
N ALA A 220 13.65 -3.89 -10.65
CA ALA A 220 14.33 -4.71 -9.65
C ALA A 220 14.02 -6.20 -9.80
N ILE A 221 12.79 -6.58 -10.18
CA ILE A 221 12.44 -7.97 -10.52
C ILE A 221 13.22 -8.43 -11.74
N ARG A 222 13.22 -7.66 -12.83
CA ARG A 222 13.94 -8.00 -14.06
C ARG A 222 15.44 -8.16 -13.84
N GLU A 223 16.01 -7.42 -12.89
CA GLU A 223 17.41 -7.50 -12.51
C GLU A 223 17.70 -8.59 -11.45
N GLY A 224 16.68 -9.36 -11.00
CA GLY A 224 16.82 -10.38 -9.97
C GLY A 224 17.10 -9.83 -8.56
N LYS A 225 16.79 -8.56 -8.33
CA LYS A 225 17.00 -7.88 -7.03
C LYS A 225 15.82 -8.10 -6.07
N ILE A 226 14.61 -8.22 -6.60
CA ILE A 226 13.37 -8.59 -5.91
C ILE A 226 12.84 -9.82 -6.62
N TYR A 227 12.34 -10.80 -5.88
CA TYR A 227 11.85 -12.05 -6.44
C TYR A 227 10.44 -11.92 -7.03
N ALA A 228 9.54 -11.31 -6.27
CA ALA A 228 8.15 -11.10 -6.68
C ALA A 228 7.59 -9.80 -6.08
N ASP A 229 6.53 -9.31 -6.70
CA ASP A 229 5.96 -8.02 -6.36
C ASP A 229 4.48 -7.97 -6.80
N PRO A 230 3.51 -8.32 -5.91
CA PRO A 230 2.10 -8.16 -6.22
C PRO A 230 1.78 -6.73 -6.67
N ILE A 231 1.13 -6.59 -7.85
CA ILE A 231 0.95 -5.28 -8.48
C ILE A 231 -0.34 -4.61 -8.06
N GLN A 232 -0.27 -3.27 -7.97
CA GLN A 232 -1.42 -2.38 -7.92
C GLN A 232 -1.61 -1.68 -9.28
N PHE A 233 -2.82 -1.18 -9.50
CA PHE A 233 -3.18 -0.47 -10.73
C PHE A 233 -3.68 0.95 -10.41
N PRO A 234 -2.78 1.87 -10.00
CA PRO A 234 -3.17 3.22 -9.58
C PRO A 234 -3.86 4.03 -10.70
N ASP A 235 -3.51 3.79 -11.94
CA ASP A 235 -4.17 4.35 -13.11
C ASP A 235 -5.64 3.92 -13.20
N ARG A 236 -5.92 2.63 -13.05
CA ARG A 236 -7.29 2.10 -13.01
C ARG A 236 -8.08 2.63 -11.83
N MET A 237 -7.46 2.76 -10.65
CA MET A 237 -8.14 3.35 -9.49
C MET A 237 -8.64 4.76 -9.80
N GLY A 238 -7.82 5.59 -10.46
CA GLY A 238 -8.20 6.93 -10.88
C GLY A 238 -9.33 6.95 -11.90
N ILE A 239 -9.32 6.04 -12.88
CA ILE A 239 -10.36 5.92 -13.88
C ILE A 239 -11.68 5.46 -13.24
N GLU A 240 -11.64 4.38 -12.47
CA GLU A 240 -12.85 3.77 -11.89
C GLU A 240 -13.53 4.67 -10.86
N ILE A 241 -12.80 5.49 -10.11
CA ILE A 241 -13.42 6.41 -9.16
C ILE A 241 -14.21 7.53 -9.88
N VAL A 242 -13.73 7.99 -11.03
CA VAL A 242 -14.47 8.95 -11.89
C VAL A 242 -15.73 8.33 -12.47
N ARG A 243 -15.64 7.08 -12.93
CA ARG A 243 -16.81 6.33 -13.44
C ARG A 243 -17.85 6.08 -12.34
N ALA A 244 -17.39 5.79 -11.12
CA ALA A 244 -18.26 5.63 -9.96
C ALA A 244 -19.01 6.95 -9.66
N PHE A 245 -18.31 8.09 -9.71
CA PHE A 245 -18.94 9.40 -9.57
C PHE A 245 -19.94 9.67 -10.70
N GLU A 246 -19.58 9.45 -11.97
CA GLU A 246 -20.48 9.61 -13.09
C GLU A 246 -21.77 8.77 -12.95
N SER A 247 -21.64 7.51 -12.53
CA SER A 247 -22.77 6.63 -12.30
C SER A 247 -23.67 7.08 -11.15
N TRP A 248 -23.06 7.61 -10.09
CA TRP A 248 -23.79 8.12 -8.93
C TRP A 248 -24.53 9.42 -9.23
N SER A 249 -23.99 10.28 -10.10
CA SER A 249 -24.54 11.60 -10.44
C SER A 249 -25.73 11.58 -11.42
N LYS A 250 -26.02 10.44 -12.03
CA LYS A 250 -27.16 10.19 -12.93
C LYS A 250 -28.41 9.77 -12.16
#